data_bd58f25ee3a595885df52d577c6f339d
#
_entry.id   bd58f25ee3a595885df52d577c6f339d
#
_cell.length_a   1.000
_cell.length_b   1.000
_cell.length_c   1.000
_cell.angle_alpha   90.00
_cell.angle_beta   90.00
_cell.angle_gamma   90.00
#
_symmetry.space_group_name_H-M   'P 1'
#
loop_
_entity.id
_entity.type
_entity.pdbx_description
1 polymer ?
#
loop_
_entity_poly.entity_id
_entity_poly.type
_entity_poly.pdbx_seq_one_letter_code
_entity_poly.pdbx_strand_id
1 'polypeptide(L)'
;MTTGAIIIAINNEQIDYVSLAAWNSQNIRRHLGIPVAVLTDDVGVHAASFDRVISVDRPKDAGVRNINLAGRAIWYNTNRVDAYDLSPWTRTIVLDADYVVASDALTSVIESDLSFAAHRHAYDVTDRNDFRSLNTFGSFAMPMWWATVMIFNRCAAAEIVFDCMRMIRNNWNHFRNLYGNRQALYRNDHALSIALAIESGHTLATTDIPWSLATVMPDCTVGETEIDHYLIEYTDSEGRPRRVLTANQDLHVMAKDQLERIIGHHA
;
A
#
# COMPACT_ATOMS: atom_id res chain seq x y z
N MET A 1 19.62 13.87 7.63
CA MET A 1 18.36 13.14 7.79
C MET A 1 18.53 11.80 7.08
N THR A 2 18.24 10.68 7.72
CA THR A 2 18.35 9.36 7.05
C THR A 2 16.98 9.00 6.49
N THR A 3 16.94 8.63 5.20
CA THR A 3 15.71 8.26 4.49
C THR A 3 15.78 6.80 4.07
N GLY A 4 14.65 6.09 4.09
CA GLY A 4 14.57 4.72 3.59
C GLY A 4 13.12 4.24 3.44
N ALA A 5 12.97 3.08 2.82
CA ALA A 5 11.68 2.45 2.57
C ALA A 5 11.48 1.18 3.40
N ILE A 6 10.27 0.97 3.90
CA ILE A 6 9.81 -0.31 4.49
C ILE A 6 8.77 -0.91 3.58
N ILE A 7 9.00 -2.11 3.08
CA ILE A 7 7.98 -2.90 2.37
C ILE A 7 7.36 -3.88 3.35
N ILE A 8 6.03 -3.89 3.44
CA ILE A 8 5.29 -4.84 4.28
C ILE A 8 5.05 -6.12 3.48
N ALA A 9 5.70 -7.22 3.89
CA ALA A 9 5.68 -8.47 3.16
C ALA A 9 5.47 -9.66 4.11
N ILE A 10 4.22 -10.04 4.34
CA ILE A 10 3.86 -11.22 5.13
C ILE A 10 3.15 -12.20 4.20
N ASN A 11 3.83 -13.33 3.94
CA ASN A 11 3.38 -14.34 3.01
C ASN A 11 2.03 -14.96 3.45
N ASN A 12 1.21 -15.31 2.48
CA ASN A 12 0.05 -16.16 2.69
C ASN A 12 0.17 -17.44 1.83
N GLU A 13 -0.87 -18.30 1.86
CA GLU A 13 -0.86 -19.56 1.12
C GLU A 13 -0.90 -19.38 -0.42
N GLN A 14 -1.19 -18.18 -0.92
CA GLN A 14 -1.44 -17.90 -2.33
C GLN A 14 -0.35 -17.03 -2.96
N ILE A 15 0.23 -16.10 -2.20
CA ILE A 15 1.15 -15.07 -2.72
C ILE A 15 2.41 -15.02 -1.86
N ASP A 16 3.56 -15.06 -2.52
CA ASP A 16 4.87 -14.81 -1.94
C ASP A 16 5.20 -13.30 -1.93
N TYR A 17 4.69 -12.60 -0.92
CA TYR A 17 4.92 -11.16 -0.76
C TYR A 17 6.39 -10.81 -0.54
N VAL A 18 7.21 -11.73 -0.01
CA VAL A 18 8.64 -11.50 0.21
C VAL A 18 9.38 -11.45 -1.12
N SER A 19 9.06 -12.32 -2.06
CA SER A 19 9.61 -12.27 -3.41
C SER A 19 9.17 -10.99 -4.16
N LEU A 20 7.90 -10.58 -4.02
CA LEU A 20 7.43 -9.30 -4.55
C LEU A 20 8.22 -8.12 -3.97
N ALA A 21 8.42 -8.11 -2.65
CA ALA A 21 9.19 -7.08 -1.97
C ALA A 21 10.66 -7.07 -2.41
N ALA A 22 11.28 -8.23 -2.61
CA ALA A 22 12.66 -8.34 -3.05
C ALA A 22 12.86 -7.75 -4.46
N TRP A 23 11.96 -8.06 -5.38
CA TRP A 23 11.95 -7.46 -6.71
C TRP A 23 11.73 -5.94 -6.65
N ASN A 24 10.70 -5.49 -5.93
CA ASN A 24 10.40 -4.05 -5.81
C ASN A 24 11.49 -3.27 -5.06
N SER A 25 12.28 -3.92 -4.20
CA SER A 25 13.41 -3.29 -3.54
C SER A 25 14.48 -2.81 -4.53
N GLN A 26 14.67 -3.53 -5.65
CA GLN A 26 15.57 -3.13 -6.74
C GLN A 26 15.02 -1.90 -7.47
N ASN A 27 13.71 -1.85 -7.70
CA ASN A 27 13.04 -0.72 -8.32
C ASN A 27 13.16 0.54 -7.43
N ILE A 28 12.90 0.41 -6.13
CA ILE A 28 13.05 1.52 -5.16
C ILE A 28 14.49 2.06 -5.18
N ARG A 29 15.49 1.20 -5.16
CA ARG A 29 16.90 1.64 -5.24
C ARG A 29 17.20 2.34 -6.56
N ARG A 30 16.68 1.82 -7.68
CA ARG A 30 16.88 2.39 -9.01
C ARG A 30 16.27 3.78 -9.15
N HIS A 31 15.04 3.97 -8.69
CA HIS A 31 14.29 5.20 -8.89
C HIS A 31 14.49 6.24 -7.77
N LEU A 32 14.55 5.77 -6.51
CA LEU A 32 14.57 6.67 -5.36
C LEU A 32 15.95 6.77 -4.70
N GLY A 33 16.88 5.85 -5.03
CA GLY A 33 18.24 5.86 -4.47
C GLY A 33 18.33 5.68 -2.96
N ILE A 34 17.31 5.07 -2.33
CA ILE A 34 17.22 4.91 -0.87
C ILE A 34 17.34 3.46 -0.43
N PRO A 35 17.83 3.20 0.80
CA PRO A 35 17.87 1.85 1.37
C PRO A 35 16.46 1.32 1.64
N VAL A 36 16.33 -0.01 1.58
CA VAL A 36 15.06 -0.73 1.72
C VAL A 36 15.12 -1.75 2.83
N ALA A 37 14.16 -1.69 3.74
CA ALA A 37 13.88 -2.75 4.70
C ALA A 37 12.65 -3.55 4.27
N VAL A 38 12.61 -4.84 4.61
CA VAL A 38 11.40 -5.65 4.59
C VAL A 38 10.89 -5.86 6.00
N LEU A 39 9.58 -5.69 6.23
CA LEU A 39 8.90 -6.08 7.45
C LEU A 39 8.16 -7.38 7.17
N THR A 40 8.58 -8.48 7.82
CA THR A 40 8.10 -9.82 7.52
C THR A 40 8.10 -10.73 8.74
N ASP A 41 7.28 -11.77 8.71
CA ASP A 41 7.31 -12.89 9.66
C ASP A 41 8.10 -14.10 9.13
N ASP A 42 8.67 -13.99 7.92
CA ASP A 42 9.47 -15.04 7.30
C ASP A 42 10.90 -15.03 7.85
N VAL A 43 11.27 -16.11 8.53
CA VAL A 43 12.63 -16.31 9.08
C VAL A 43 13.65 -16.76 8.03
N GLY A 44 13.17 -17.21 6.85
CA GLY A 44 13.99 -17.68 5.74
C GLY A 44 14.33 -16.61 4.71
N VAL A 45 13.93 -15.37 4.94
CA VAL A 45 14.12 -14.29 3.97
C VAL A 45 15.58 -14.09 3.56
N HIS A 46 15.82 -13.98 2.25
CA HIS A 46 17.13 -13.65 1.69
C HIS A 46 17.55 -12.22 2.06
N ALA A 47 18.33 -12.10 3.16
CA ALA A 47 18.79 -10.80 3.66
C ALA A 47 19.58 -9.99 2.62
N ALA A 48 20.17 -10.63 1.61
CA ALA A 48 20.92 -9.95 0.54
C ALA A 48 20.04 -9.05 -0.36
N SER A 49 18.72 -9.28 -0.41
CA SER A 49 17.79 -8.46 -1.20
C SER A 49 17.43 -7.14 -0.53
N PHE A 50 17.73 -7.00 0.78
CA PHE A 50 17.32 -5.85 1.58
C PHE A 50 18.49 -5.28 2.38
N ASP A 51 18.46 -3.98 2.66
CA ASP A 51 19.44 -3.35 3.55
C ASP A 51 19.17 -3.69 5.02
N ARG A 52 17.92 -4.05 5.33
CA ARG A 52 17.50 -4.50 6.66
C ARG A 52 16.29 -5.42 6.61
N VAL A 53 16.28 -6.44 7.46
CA VAL A 53 15.11 -7.28 7.73
C VAL A 53 14.56 -6.91 9.11
N ILE A 54 13.27 -6.59 9.15
CA ILE A 54 12.51 -6.29 10.37
C ILE A 54 11.58 -7.47 10.61
N SER A 55 11.98 -8.34 11.54
CA SER A 55 11.18 -9.52 11.87
C SER A 55 10.03 -9.13 12.80
N VAL A 56 8.83 -9.62 12.51
CA VAL A 56 7.63 -9.44 13.32
C VAL A 56 6.92 -10.78 13.50
N ASP A 57 6.14 -10.88 14.57
CA ASP A 57 5.24 -12.02 14.71
C ASP A 57 4.09 -11.92 13.70
N ARG A 58 3.70 -13.08 13.13
CA ARG A 58 2.51 -13.15 12.28
C ARG A 58 1.29 -12.69 13.06
N PRO A 59 0.51 -11.71 12.54
CA PRO A 59 -0.71 -11.28 13.19
C PRO A 59 -1.67 -12.47 13.40
N LYS A 60 -2.21 -12.60 14.61
CA LYS A 60 -3.19 -13.66 14.93
C LYS A 60 -4.52 -13.46 14.20
N ASP A 61 -4.87 -12.20 13.95
CA ASP A 61 -6.08 -11.78 13.25
C ASP A 61 -5.76 -11.49 11.79
N ALA A 62 -6.13 -12.41 10.93
CA ALA A 62 -6.06 -12.22 9.49
C ALA A 62 -7.19 -11.32 9.01
N GLY A 63 -6.88 -10.39 8.11
CA GLY A 63 -7.89 -9.74 7.30
C GLY A 63 -8.42 -10.76 6.28
N VAL A 64 -9.74 -10.91 6.18
CA VAL A 64 -10.37 -11.81 5.18
C VAL A 64 -11.21 -10.98 4.24
N ARG A 65 -11.00 -11.12 2.94
CA ARG A 65 -11.84 -10.50 1.91
C ARG A 65 -12.47 -11.59 1.04
N ASN A 66 -13.78 -11.51 0.83
CA ASN A 66 -14.42 -12.27 -0.21
C ASN A 66 -14.11 -11.58 -1.55
N ILE A 67 -13.42 -12.28 -2.43
CA ILE A 67 -13.19 -11.83 -3.79
C ILE A 67 -14.32 -12.45 -4.62
N ASN A 68 -15.17 -11.62 -5.22
CA ASN A 68 -16.28 -12.06 -6.04
C ASN A 68 -15.81 -13.14 -7.03
N LEU A 69 -16.44 -14.35 -6.97
CA LEU A 69 -16.16 -15.51 -7.81
C LEU A 69 -14.77 -16.17 -7.66
N ALA A 70 -13.76 -15.49 -7.08
CA ALA A 70 -12.41 -16.02 -6.92
C ALA A 70 -12.12 -16.61 -5.54
N GLY A 71 -13.12 -16.62 -4.64
CA GLY A 71 -12.97 -17.23 -3.31
C GLY A 71 -12.62 -16.23 -2.21
N ARG A 72 -11.79 -16.69 -1.27
CA ARG A 72 -11.47 -16.00 -0.03
C ARG A 72 -9.99 -15.63 -0.02
N ALA A 73 -9.66 -14.34 0.04
CA ALA A 73 -8.29 -13.89 0.25
C ALA A 73 -8.06 -13.58 1.73
N ILE A 74 -6.92 -14.04 2.25
CA ILE A 74 -6.46 -13.80 3.60
C ILE A 74 -5.19 -12.95 3.50
N TRP A 75 -5.08 -11.87 4.29
CA TRP A 75 -3.87 -11.07 4.37
C TRP A 75 -3.50 -10.75 5.81
N TYR A 76 -2.21 -10.53 6.05
CA TYR A 76 -1.63 -10.36 7.38
C TYR A 76 -0.90 -9.02 7.56
N ASN A 77 -1.21 -7.99 6.78
CA ASN A 77 -0.51 -6.70 6.80
C ASN A 77 -0.93 -5.73 7.91
N THR A 78 -1.55 -6.23 8.99
CA THR A 78 -2.02 -5.38 10.12
C THR A 78 -0.86 -4.76 10.91
N ASN A 79 0.37 -5.29 10.78
CA ASN A 79 1.58 -4.74 11.40
C ASN A 79 2.08 -3.43 10.78
N ARG A 80 1.43 -2.95 9.71
CA ARG A 80 1.73 -1.65 9.12
C ARG A 80 1.67 -0.49 10.12
N VAL A 81 0.79 -0.57 11.11
CA VAL A 81 0.63 0.44 12.16
C VAL A 81 1.85 0.52 13.10
N ASP A 82 2.73 -0.47 13.06
CA ASP A 82 3.93 -0.54 13.89
C ASP A 82 5.16 0.03 13.15
N ALA A 83 5.01 0.45 11.88
CA ALA A 83 6.11 0.91 11.04
C ALA A 83 6.84 2.15 11.59
N TYR A 84 6.15 3.03 12.33
CA TYR A 84 6.77 4.20 12.96
C TYR A 84 7.84 3.79 13.97
N ASP A 85 7.51 2.87 14.87
CA ASP A 85 8.42 2.42 15.93
C ASP A 85 9.54 1.55 15.38
N LEU A 86 9.23 0.73 14.37
CA LEU A 86 10.15 -0.23 13.78
C LEU A 86 11.09 0.39 12.75
N SER A 87 10.80 1.59 12.25
CA SER A 87 11.63 2.23 11.23
C SER A 87 13.01 2.60 11.78
N PRO A 88 14.10 2.26 11.07
CA PRO A 88 15.44 2.69 11.42
C PRO A 88 15.78 4.11 10.94
N TRP A 89 14.89 4.77 10.20
CA TRP A 89 15.14 6.05 9.55
C TRP A 89 14.33 7.21 10.16
N THR A 90 14.79 8.42 9.93
CA THR A 90 14.07 9.65 10.33
C THR A 90 12.98 10.04 9.33
N ARG A 91 13.18 9.73 8.04
CA ARG A 91 12.19 9.84 6.98
C ARG A 91 11.91 8.45 6.44
N THR A 92 10.67 8.00 6.41
CA THR A 92 10.33 6.63 6.03
C THR A 92 9.18 6.61 5.04
N ILE A 93 9.33 5.78 4.01
CA ILE A 93 8.25 5.40 3.11
C ILE A 93 7.80 4.00 3.51
N VAL A 94 6.52 3.79 3.74
CA VAL A 94 5.92 2.47 3.97
C VAL A 94 5.12 2.10 2.74
N LEU A 95 5.41 0.93 2.17
CA LEU A 95 4.82 0.46 0.91
C LEU A 95 4.17 -0.92 1.10
N ASP A 96 3.08 -1.15 0.39
CA ASP A 96 2.63 -2.52 0.11
C ASP A 96 3.60 -3.20 -0.87
N ALA A 97 3.77 -4.52 -0.73
CA ALA A 97 4.64 -5.28 -1.63
C ALA A 97 4.14 -5.29 -3.09
N ASP A 98 2.86 -5.03 -3.31
CA ASP A 98 2.19 -4.95 -4.61
C ASP A 98 2.09 -3.50 -5.16
N TYR A 99 2.76 -2.54 -4.51
CA TYR A 99 2.97 -1.21 -5.07
C TYR A 99 4.30 -1.17 -5.80
N VAL A 100 4.25 -1.17 -7.12
CA VAL A 100 5.42 -1.16 -8.01
C VAL A 100 5.93 0.27 -8.17
N VAL A 101 7.17 0.51 -7.74
CA VAL A 101 7.87 1.78 -7.97
C VAL A 101 8.50 1.71 -9.36
N ALA A 102 7.98 2.48 -10.30
CA ALA A 102 8.42 2.54 -11.69
C ALA A 102 8.76 3.97 -12.14
N SER A 103 8.90 4.90 -11.18
CA SER A 103 9.25 6.29 -11.42
C SER A 103 9.94 6.92 -10.21
N ASP A 104 10.47 8.10 -10.38
CA ASP A 104 11.03 8.94 -9.29
C ASP A 104 10.00 9.89 -8.67
N ALA A 105 8.72 9.74 -9.00
CA ALA A 105 7.66 10.66 -8.59
C ALA A 105 7.62 10.88 -7.06
N LEU A 106 7.82 9.82 -6.26
CA LEU A 106 7.82 9.90 -4.80
C LEU A 106 8.95 10.78 -4.24
N THR A 107 10.03 11.05 -5.00
CA THR A 107 11.15 11.88 -4.55
C THR A 107 10.68 13.27 -4.10
N SER A 108 9.78 13.90 -4.85
CA SER A 108 9.25 15.23 -4.51
C SER A 108 8.53 15.26 -3.15
N VAL A 109 7.82 14.17 -2.81
CA VAL A 109 7.15 14.05 -1.49
C VAL A 109 8.16 13.69 -0.40
N ILE A 110 9.15 12.83 -0.71
CA ILE A 110 10.23 12.47 0.22
C ILE A 110 11.03 13.70 0.65
N GLU A 111 11.28 14.62 -0.25
CA GLU A 111 12.04 15.86 -0.01
C GLU A 111 11.20 16.99 0.59
N SER A 112 9.87 16.82 0.68
CA SER A 112 8.98 17.83 1.26
C SER A 112 9.09 17.90 2.79
N ASP A 113 8.60 18.99 3.36
CA ASP A 113 8.53 19.20 4.82
C ASP A 113 7.29 18.54 5.47
N LEU A 114 6.48 17.78 4.73
CA LEU A 114 5.29 17.13 5.26
C LEU A 114 5.66 16.15 6.38
N SER A 115 5.01 16.27 7.52
CA SER A 115 5.17 15.35 8.65
C SER A 115 4.68 13.94 8.32
N PHE A 116 3.60 13.87 7.54
CA PHE A 116 2.96 12.64 7.05
C PHE A 116 2.39 12.88 5.65
N ALA A 117 2.40 11.85 4.78
CA ALA A 117 1.74 11.90 3.48
C ALA A 117 1.17 10.54 3.08
N ALA A 118 0.01 10.53 2.41
CA ALA A 118 -0.62 9.36 1.82
C ALA A 118 -1.48 9.76 0.61
N HIS A 119 -1.89 8.81 -0.21
CA HIS A 119 -2.80 9.09 -1.31
C HIS A 119 -4.23 9.34 -0.81
N ARG A 120 -4.81 10.46 -1.25
CA ARG A 120 -6.21 10.81 -1.00
C ARG A 120 -7.15 10.20 -2.03
N HIS A 121 -6.71 10.09 -3.26
CA HIS A 121 -7.48 9.59 -4.38
C HIS A 121 -6.80 8.40 -5.04
N ALA A 122 -7.61 7.54 -5.64
CA ALA A 122 -7.15 6.45 -6.49
C ALA A 122 -7.98 6.40 -7.78
N TYR A 123 -7.46 5.75 -8.80
CA TYR A 123 -8.19 5.50 -10.04
C TYR A 123 -7.82 4.14 -10.63
N ASP A 124 -8.73 3.57 -11.38
CA ASP A 124 -8.47 2.37 -12.18
C ASP A 124 -7.78 2.78 -13.49
N VAL A 125 -6.59 2.24 -13.74
CA VAL A 125 -5.82 2.54 -14.97
C VAL A 125 -6.56 2.13 -16.25
N THR A 126 -7.56 1.24 -16.13
CA THR A 126 -8.40 0.80 -17.25
C THR A 126 -9.69 1.61 -17.41
N ASP A 127 -9.95 2.56 -16.51
CA ASP A 127 -11.15 3.41 -16.47
C ASP A 127 -12.48 2.63 -16.43
N ARG A 128 -12.46 1.35 -16.00
CA ARG A 128 -13.66 0.51 -15.89
C ARG A 128 -14.40 0.69 -14.56
N ASN A 129 -13.68 1.06 -13.53
CA ASN A 129 -14.20 1.18 -12.18
C ASN A 129 -14.20 2.64 -11.72
N ASP A 130 -15.36 3.11 -11.25
CA ASP A 130 -15.48 4.45 -10.67
C ASP A 130 -15.01 4.46 -9.22
N PHE A 131 -13.78 4.94 -8.99
CA PHE A 131 -13.20 5.10 -7.67
C PHE A 131 -13.75 6.30 -6.87
N ARG A 132 -14.55 7.19 -7.48
CA ARG A 132 -15.13 8.34 -6.76
C ARG A 132 -16.02 7.90 -5.61
N SER A 133 -16.70 6.77 -5.74
CA SER A 133 -17.50 6.19 -4.66
C SER A 133 -16.65 5.72 -3.46
N LEU A 134 -15.34 5.55 -3.65
CA LEU A 134 -14.39 5.17 -2.62
C LEU A 134 -13.68 6.38 -1.98
N ASN A 135 -13.97 7.61 -2.41
CA ASN A 135 -13.38 8.81 -1.82
C ASN A 135 -13.87 9.10 -0.40
N THR A 136 -14.94 8.44 0.01
CA THR A 136 -15.48 8.52 1.37
C THR A 136 -15.96 7.16 1.85
N PHE A 137 -16.08 6.98 3.16
CA PHE A 137 -16.64 5.78 3.76
C PHE A 137 -17.50 6.11 5.00
N GLY A 138 -18.28 5.12 5.44
CA GLY A 138 -19.13 5.23 6.62
C GLY A 138 -20.34 6.13 6.42
N SER A 139 -21.20 6.20 7.46
CA SER A 139 -22.46 6.96 7.40
C SER A 139 -22.25 8.48 7.41
N PHE A 140 -21.05 8.94 7.77
CA PHE A 140 -20.71 10.35 7.90
C PHE A 140 -19.85 10.87 6.74
N ALA A 141 -19.73 10.08 5.65
CA ALA A 141 -18.91 10.41 4.48
C ALA A 141 -17.47 10.82 4.86
N MET A 142 -16.85 10.04 5.75
CA MET A 142 -15.47 10.27 6.18
C MET A 142 -14.53 10.23 4.99
N PRO A 143 -13.60 11.18 4.85
CA PRO A 143 -12.59 11.16 3.81
C PRO A 143 -11.78 9.86 3.83
N MET A 144 -11.66 9.20 2.66
CA MET A 144 -10.86 7.98 2.50
C MET A 144 -9.42 8.34 2.18
N TRP A 145 -8.48 7.66 2.84
CA TRP A 145 -7.05 7.71 2.58
C TRP A 145 -6.52 6.31 2.29
N TRP A 146 -5.58 6.20 1.37
CA TRP A 146 -5.04 4.92 0.93
C TRP A 146 -3.72 4.66 1.66
N ALA A 147 -3.70 3.61 2.46
CA ALA A 147 -2.51 3.21 3.23
C ALA A 147 -1.49 2.42 2.39
N THR A 148 -1.71 2.23 1.10
CA THR A 148 -0.80 1.55 0.18
C THR A 148 0.59 2.18 0.17
N VAL A 149 0.64 3.53 0.22
CA VAL A 149 1.85 4.33 0.37
C VAL A 149 1.64 5.30 1.53
N MET A 150 2.51 5.24 2.53
CA MET A 150 2.57 6.21 3.63
C MET A 150 3.99 6.73 3.74
N ILE A 151 4.16 8.04 3.80
CA ILE A 151 5.46 8.70 3.99
C ILE A 151 5.39 9.51 5.27
N PHE A 152 6.37 9.36 6.14
CA PHE A 152 6.38 10.10 7.40
C PHE A 152 7.77 10.58 7.80
N ASN A 153 7.82 11.67 8.54
CA ASN A 153 8.96 12.09 9.34
C ASN A 153 8.79 11.55 10.76
N ARG A 154 9.89 11.20 11.42
CA ARG A 154 9.87 10.85 12.85
C ARG A 154 9.68 12.14 13.67
N CYS A 155 8.42 12.46 13.93
CA CYS A 155 7.99 13.66 14.66
C CYS A 155 6.66 13.39 15.39
N ALA A 156 6.29 14.25 16.33
CA ALA A 156 5.10 14.10 17.18
C ALA A 156 3.80 13.97 16.37
N ALA A 157 3.62 14.71 15.28
CA ALA A 157 2.41 14.63 14.45
C ALA A 157 2.27 13.24 13.81
N ALA A 158 3.35 12.72 13.21
CA ALA A 158 3.33 11.38 12.64
C ALA A 158 3.17 10.29 13.72
N GLU A 159 3.80 10.44 14.89
CA GLU A 159 3.64 9.54 16.04
C GLU A 159 2.17 9.42 16.44
N ILE A 160 1.46 10.56 16.57
CA ILE A 160 0.02 10.59 16.89
C ILE A 160 -0.79 9.80 15.84
N VAL A 161 -0.49 9.95 14.55
CA VAL A 161 -1.20 9.19 13.49
C VAL A 161 -1.03 7.69 13.69
N PHE A 162 0.21 7.19 13.93
CA PHE A 162 0.47 5.77 14.12
C PHE A 162 -0.11 5.25 15.44
N ASP A 163 -0.07 6.04 16.53
CA ASP A 163 -0.72 5.69 17.80
C ASP A 163 -2.23 5.55 17.64
N CYS A 164 -2.87 6.49 16.94
CA CYS A 164 -4.28 6.41 16.60
C CYS A 164 -4.57 5.16 15.75
N MET A 165 -3.76 4.85 14.74
CA MET A 165 -3.94 3.65 13.93
C MET A 165 -3.86 2.36 14.78
N ARG A 166 -2.90 2.27 15.71
CA ARG A 166 -2.79 1.14 16.66
C ARG A 166 -4.01 1.03 17.58
N MET A 167 -4.44 2.16 18.15
CA MET A 167 -5.64 2.21 18.99
C MET A 167 -6.87 1.76 18.21
N ILE A 168 -7.04 2.20 16.98
CA ILE A 168 -8.16 1.84 16.10
C ILE A 168 -8.10 0.35 15.76
N ARG A 169 -6.91 -0.19 15.39
CA ARG A 169 -6.75 -1.62 15.14
C ARG A 169 -7.19 -2.47 16.33
N ASN A 170 -6.72 -2.11 17.52
CA ASN A 170 -6.97 -2.86 18.74
C ASN A 170 -8.45 -2.76 19.21
N ASN A 171 -9.16 -1.72 18.76
CA ASN A 171 -10.55 -1.43 19.14
C ASN A 171 -11.46 -1.29 17.91
N TRP A 172 -11.22 -2.06 16.85
CA TRP A 172 -11.90 -1.89 15.57
C TRP A 172 -13.42 -1.85 15.64
N ASN A 173 -14.02 -2.74 16.43
CA ASN A 173 -15.48 -2.79 16.61
C ASN A 173 -16.06 -1.48 17.19
N HIS A 174 -15.34 -0.81 18.09
CA HIS A 174 -15.73 0.48 18.63
C HIS A 174 -15.67 1.56 17.55
N PHE A 175 -14.52 1.69 16.87
CA PHE A 175 -14.30 2.75 15.90
C PHE A 175 -15.17 2.59 14.65
N ARG A 176 -15.37 1.37 14.13
CA ARG A 176 -16.26 1.17 12.99
C ARG A 176 -17.70 1.60 13.31
N ASN A 177 -18.17 1.37 14.52
CA ASN A 177 -19.51 1.80 14.94
C ASN A 177 -19.56 3.32 15.11
N LEU A 178 -18.56 3.92 15.76
CA LEU A 178 -18.46 5.36 15.98
C LEU A 178 -18.49 6.15 14.67
N TYR A 179 -17.77 5.67 13.63
CA TYR A 179 -17.69 6.32 12.33
C TYR A 179 -18.72 5.78 11.30
N GLY A 180 -19.68 4.97 11.76
CA GLY A 180 -20.73 4.43 10.89
C GLY A 180 -20.21 3.54 9.75
N ASN A 181 -19.05 2.90 9.94
CA ASN A 181 -18.48 2.01 8.95
C ASN A 181 -19.13 0.63 9.04
N ARG A 182 -19.82 0.21 7.97
CA ARG A 182 -20.50 -1.09 7.92
C ARG A 182 -19.54 -2.27 7.68
N GLN A 183 -18.28 -2.03 7.33
CA GLN A 183 -17.29 -3.07 7.13
C GLN A 183 -16.95 -3.77 8.44
N ALA A 184 -17.24 -5.07 8.54
CA ALA A 184 -16.94 -5.85 9.74
C ALA A 184 -15.42 -6.04 9.92
N LEU A 185 -14.68 -6.14 8.81
CA LEU A 185 -13.26 -6.43 8.82
C LEU A 185 -12.43 -5.14 8.93
N TYR A 186 -11.36 -5.21 9.70
CA TYR A 186 -10.34 -4.17 9.79
C TYR A 186 -9.69 -3.95 8.42
N ARG A 187 -9.43 -2.68 8.10
CA ARG A 187 -8.64 -2.26 6.93
C ARG A 187 -7.71 -1.12 7.33
N ASN A 188 -6.46 -1.21 6.88
CA ASN A 188 -5.47 -0.16 7.12
C ASN A 188 -5.92 1.20 6.56
N ASP A 189 -6.57 1.22 5.40
CA ASP A 189 -7.11 2.44 4.78
C ASP A 189 -8.12 3.15 5.69
N HIS A 190 -9.08 2.40 6.27
CA HIS A 190 -10.06 2.97 7.20
C HIS A 190 -9.40 3.43 8.50
N ALA A 191 -8.44 2.66 9.03
CA ALA A 191 -7.72 3.03 10.24
C ALA A 191 -6.90 4.30 10.03
N LEU A 192 -6.18 4.41 8.91
CA LEU A 192 -5.45 5.61 8.52
C LEU A 192 -6.39 6.82 8.39
N SER A 193 -7.51 6.64 7.69
CA SER A 193 -8.48 7.70 7.46
C SER A 193 -9.07 8.26 8.77
N ILE A 194 -9.40 7.37 9.71
CA ILE A 194 -9.90 7.76 11.03
C ILE A 194 -8.77 8.42 11.84
N ALA A 195 -7.55 7.87 11.80
CA ALA A 195 -6.40 8.43 12.51
C ALA A 195 -6.07 9.85 12.06
N LEU A 196 -6.05 10.11 10.76
CA LEU A 196 -5.84 11.44 10.19
C LEU A 196 -6.97 12.41 10.55
N ALA A 197 -8.22 11.94 10.58
CA ALA A 197 -9.33 12.76 11.03
C ALA A 197 -9.22 13.14 12.52
N ILE A 198 -8.79 12.23 13.37
CA ILE A 198 -8.56 12.50 14.79
C ILE A 198 -7.41 13.50 14.96
N GLU A 199 -6.26 13.26 14.30
CA GLU A 199 -5.07 14.12 14.39
C GLU A 199 -5.37 15.55 13.90
N SER A 200 -6.11 15.71 12.80
CA SER A 200 -6.49 17.01 12.26
C SER A 200 -7.68 17.67 12.98
N GLY A 201 -8.21 17.08 14.06
CA GLY A 201 -9.41 17.57 14.76
C GLY A 201 -10.65 17.54 13.88
N HIS A 202 -10.78 16.55 13.00
CA HIS A 202 -11.88 16.39 12.02
C HIS A 202 -11.98 17.52 10.98
N THR A 203 -10.89 18.23 10.77
CA THR A 203 -10.73 19.16 9.64
C THR A 203 -10.12 18.41 8.44
N LEU A 204 -10.01 19.08 7.29
CA LEU A 204 -9.34 18.48 6.15
C LEU A 204 -7.83 18.39 6.41
N ALA A 205 -7.28 17.18 6.49
CA ALA A 205 -5.85 16.97 6.60
C ALA A 205 -5.15 17.42 5.30
N THR A 206 -4.01 18.10 5.43
CA THR A 206 -3.19 18.62 4.31
C THR A 206 -1.98 17.72 4.05
N THR A 207 -2.24 16.43 3.90
CA THR A 207 -1.20 15.39 3.84
C THR A 207 -1.23 14.60 2.52
N ASP A 208 -1.78 15.22 1.46
CA ASP A 208 -1.95 14.55 0.15
C ASP A 208 -0.60 14.33 -0.55
N ILE A 209 -0.37 13.11 -1.00
CA ILE A 209 0.48 12.87 -2.17
C ILE A 209 -0.25 13.49 -3.37
N PRO A 210 0.35 14.45 -4.10
CA PRO A 210 -0.40 15.36 -4.98
C PRO A 210 -0.89 14.73 -6.29
N TRP A 211 -0.87 13.42 -6.40
CA TRP A 211 -1.45 12.66 -7.52
C TRP A 211 -2.26 11.47 -7.01
N SER A 212 -3.12 10.94 -7.86
CA SER A 212 -3.95 9.79 -7.53
C SER A 212 -3.17 8.48 -7.62
N LEU A 213 -3.46 7.53 -6.75
CA LEU A 213 -2.93 6.17 -6.75
C LEU A 213 -3.45 5.43 -8.00
N ALA A 214 -2.56 5.13 -8.94
CA ALA A 214 -2.88 4.34 -10.12
C ALA A 214 -3.05 2.88 -9.73
N THR A 215 -4.23 2.32 -9.94
CA THR A 215 -4.57 0.96 -9.50
C THR A 215 -4.89 0.05 -10.69
N VAL A 216 -4.25 -1.11 -10.73
CA VAL A 216 -4.56 -2.19 -11.66
C VAL A 216 -5.45 -3.20 -10.96
N MET A 217 -6.62 -3.48 -11.53
CA MET A 217 -7.64 -4.33 -10.93
C MET A 217 -7.26 -5.82 -10.96
N PRO A 218 -7.82 -6.67 -10.06
CA PRO A 218 -7.44 -8.09 -9.95
C PRO A 218 -7.77 -8.93 -11.18
N ASP A 219 -8.68 -8.49 -12.03
CA ASP A 219 -9.13 -9.18 -13.25
C ASP A 219 -8.32 -8.79 -14.50
N CYS A 220 -7.27 -7.99 -14.33
CA CYS A 220 -6.36 -7.61 -15.39
C CYS A 220 -5.21 -8.63 -15.52
N THR A 221 -4.69 -8.77 -16.73
CA THR A 221 -3.37 -9.38 -16.97
C THR A 221 -2.34 -8.28 -17.06
N VAL A 222 -1.19 -8.46 -16.41
CA VAL A 222 -0.08 -7.49 -16.40
C VAL A 222 1.16 -8.17 -16.94
N GLY A 223 1.81 -7.56 -17.92
CA GLY A 223 3.10 -7.98 -18.44
C GLY A 223 4.06 -6.79 -18.49
N GLU A 224 5.32 -7.01 -18.18
CA GLU A 224 6.38 -6.02 -18.38
C GLU A 224 6.90 -6.17 -19.82
N THR A 225 6.84 -5.10 -20.60
CA THR A 225 7.31 -5.08 -22.02
C THR A 225 8.74 -4.58 -22.13
N GLU A 226 9.10 -3.61 -21.31
CA GLU A 226 10.42 -3.04 -21.11
C GLU A 226 10.53 -2.63 -19.64
N ILE A 227 11.72 -2.32 -19.17
CA ILE A 227 11.92 -1.82 -17.79
C ILE A 227 10.99 -0.62 -17.55
N ASP A 228 10.17 -0.72 -16.49
CA ASP A 228 9.20 0.31 -16.08
C ASP A 228 8.07 0.59 -17.09
N HIS A 229 7.86 -0.33 -18.06
CA HIS A 229 6.75 -0.28 -19.00
C HIS A 229 5.86 -1.51 -18.84
N TYR A 230 4.60 -1.29 -18.47
CA TYR A 230 3.65 -2.36 -18.18
C TYR A 230 2.49 -2.33 -19.16
N LEU A 231 2.29 -3.46 -19.84
CA LEU A 231 1.11 -3.71 -20.67
C LEU A 231 0.02 -4.33 -19.79
N ILE A 232 -1.11 -3.64 -19.68
CA ILE A 232 -2.25 -4.07 -18.90
C ILE A 232 -3.35 -4.47 -19.87
N GLU A 233 -3.71 -5.75 -19.89
CA GLU A 233 -4.75 -6.29 -20.74
C GLU A 233 -6.00 -6.59 -19.91
N TYR A 234 -7.16 -6.29 -20.47
CA TYR A 234 -8.44 -6.43 -19.79
C TYR A 234 -9.59 -6.61 -20.78
N THR A 235 -10.77 -6.99 -20.29
CA THR A 235 -11.99 -7.06 -21.07
C THR A 235 -12.90 -5.90 -20.68
N ASP A 236 -13.41 -5.15 -21.68
CA ASP A 236 -14.33 -4.05 -21.42
C ASP A 236 -15.76 -4.57 -21.10
N SER A 237 -16.67 -3.65 -20.78
CA SER A 237 -18.08 -3.98 -20.45
C SER A 237 -18.87 -4.61 -21.61
N GLU A 238 -18.35 -4.53 -22.84
CA GLU A 238 -18.93 -5.15 -24.02
C GLU A 238 -18.28 -6.50 -24.37
N GLY A 239 -17.38 -7.01 -23.50
CA GLY A 239 -16.67 -8.27 -23.70
C GLY A 239 -15.51 -8.18 -24.69
N ARG A 240 -15.04 -6.99 -25.07
CA ARG A 240 -13.95 -6.81 -26.04
C ARG A 240 -12.60 -6.73 -25.31
N PRO A 241 -11.54 -7.39 -25.83
CA PRO A 241 -10.20 -7.25 -25.30
C PRO A 241 -9.67 -5.82 -25.53
N ARG A 242 -9.06 -5.26 -24.51
CA ARG A 242 -8.47 -3.91 -24.48
C ARG A 242 -7.10 -3.95 -23.85
N ARG A 243 -6.31 -2.93 -24.13
CA ARG A 243 -4.95 -2.77 -23.63
C ARG A 243 -4.68 -1.32 -23.22
N VAL A 244 -3.94 -1.19 -22.12
CA VAL A 244 -3.35 0.08 -21.68
C VAL A 244 -1.86 -0.14 -21.49
N LEU A 245 -1.05 0.74 -22.01
CA LEU A 245 0.40 0.78 -21.75
C LEU A 245 0.67 1.90 -20.75
N THR A 246 1.34 1.56 -19.65
CA THR A 246 1.90 2.54 -18.70
C THR A 246 3.40 2.57 -18.84
N ALA A 247 4.00 3.74 -18.69
CA ALA A 247 5.44 3.94 -18.81
C ALA A 247 5.91 4.92 -17.73
N ASN A 248 6.95 4.54 -16.99
CA ASN A 248 7.52 5.35 -15.91
C ASN A 248 6.45 5.88 -14.93
N GLN A 249 5.53 5.01 -14.55
CA GLN A 249 4.42 5.33 -13.65
C GLN A 249 4.31 4.28 -12.56
N ASP A 250 4.28 4.71 -11.31
CA ASP A 250 4.06 3.83 -10.16
C ASP A 250 2.65 3.22 -10.21
N LEU A 251 2.54 1.94 -9.85
CA LEU A 251 1.30 1.17 -9.95
C LEU A 251 1.01 0.39 -8.66
N HIS A 252 -0.22 0.46 -8.18
CA HIS A 252 -0.74 -0.47 -7.19
C HIS A 252 -1.40 -1.65 -7.91
N VAL A 253 -0.74 -2.79 -7.98
CA VAL A 253 -1.17 -3.94 -8.78
C VAL A 253 -1.93 -4.94 -7.91
N MET A 254 -3.27 -4.91 -7.96
CA MET A 254 -4.10 -5.84 -7.21
C MET A 254 -4.11 -7.26 -7.80
N ALA A 255 -3.71 -7.43 -9.07
CA ALA A 255 -3.48 -8.71 -9.75
C ALA A 255 -2.11 -9.29 -9.36
N LYS A 256 -1.96 -9.71 -8.11
CA LYS A 256 -0.67 -10.08 -7.49
C LYS A 256 -0.02 -11.30 -8.13
N ASP A 257 -0.82 -12.27 -8.57
CA ASP A 257 -0.36 -13.44 -9.31
C ASP A 257 0.30 -13.09 -10.65
N GLN A 258 -0.06 -11.93 -11.23
CA GLN A 258 0.59 -11.44 -12.44
C GLN A 258 1.98 -10.88 -12.13
N LEU A 259 2.16 -10.23 -10.97
CA LEU A 259 3.48 -9.77 -10.53
C LEU A 259 4.42 -10.95 -10.27
N GLU A 260 3.95 -12.03 -9.66
CA GLU A 260 4.76 -13.24 -9.46
C GLU A 260 5.25 -13.82 -10.80
N ARG A 261 4.45 -13.76 -11.87
CA ARG A 261 4.87 -14.19 -13.21
C ARG A 261 5.96 -13.29 -13.78
N ILE A 262 5.83 -11.97 -13.64
CA ILE A 262 6.86 -11.01 -14.07
C ILE A 262 8.19 -11.33 -13.38
N ILE A 263 8.17 -11.53 -12.06
CA ILE A 263 9.36 -11.85 -11.27
C ILE A 263 10.00 -13.17 -11.73
N GLY A 264 9.19 -14.20 -11.99
CA GLY A 264 9.69 -15.50 -12.49
C GLY A 264 10.39 -15.42 -13.86
N HIS A 265 10.18 -14.36 -14.64
CA HIS A 265 10.90 -14.11 -15.88
C HIS A 265 12.25 -13.36 -15.67
N HIS A 266 12.44 -12.74 -14.52
CA HIS A 266 13.68 -12.02 -14.16
C HIS A 266 14.63 -12.85 -13.27
N ALA A 267 14.21 -14.02 -12.79
CA ALA A 267 15.00 -14.94 -11.98
C ALA A 267 15.74 -15.95 -12.89
#